data_17102145f405873ce2735dbbf2a2d369
#
_entry.id   17102145f405873ce2735dbbf2a2d369
#
_cell.length_a   1.000
_cell.length_b   1.000
_cell.length_c   1.000
_cell.angle_alpha   90.00
_cell.angle_beta   90.00
_cell.angle_gamma   90.00
#
_symmetry.space_group_name_H-M   'P 1'
#
loop_
_entity.id
_entity.type
_entity.pdbx_description
1 polymer ?
#
loop_
_entity_poly.entity_id
_entity_poly.type
_entity_poly.pdbx_seq_one_letter_code
_entity_poly.pdbx_strand_id
1 'polypeptide(L)'
;MSTVTESDRVIEELDVLVVGGGFSGIYQLERLRSLGFSVRLYEAGSDAGGVWHWNQYPGAKVDTEATLYQFSDERIWREWDWSEIFPGQEELQAYFRFVIKTLDLGRDIRFSTRVTAARFDEDTNMWTVESRDERTGGTFTTRARFFLPLLGTGSKALYPHIPGLDDFEGDAFHTSHWPEGYDTRGKRVAVIGTGASGLQVVQSIAPEVQHLSVFQRTPATALPMISRKLDHAANDELRTTYPDLFRHREKTFGGLEYDVIYAATSELSDEEFTATLEELWSKGGLQIWLGGYADMFFDAEVGNRIYEFWRQKTLPRIKDPILAEKLVPEVPPYPFGTKRCPLEYTYYESFNQDNVELIDVNETPIEKVTPRGIITADGREHEVDVIVLATGFDSFTGGLTDIDVRSTSDASFSEVFRGGARTTLGRATAGFPNILYVYGPQSPSAFCNGPTCAELEGDWVIDCLVYMRENGLTRIEATPEAEEEWHDHLETLAAATTFPLANSWYMNANVPGKKRELLAYPGGLPMYLEKCRESVINGYAGFVLS
;
A
#
# COMPACT_ATOMS: atom_id res chain seq x y z
N MET A 1 -28.64 -37.24 18.06
CA MET A 1 -27.83 -36.08 17.66
C MET A 1 -27.16 -35.61 18.93
N SER A 2 -25.88 -35.92 19.09
CA SER A 2 -25.08 -35.49 20.25
C SER A 2 -24.72 -34.03 20.04
N THR A 3 -25.20 -33.15 20.88
CA THR A 3 -24.77 -31.75 20.95
C THR A 3 -23.31 -31.72 21.44
N VAL A 4 -22.39 -31.46 20.53
CA VAL A 4 -21.01 -31.14 20.87
C VAL A 4 -21.07 -29.81 21.65
N THR A 5 -20.78 -29.87 22.93
CA THR A 5 -20.71 -28.72 23.81
C THR A 5 -19.48 -27.86 23.42
N GLU A 6 -19.58 -26.55 23.54
CA GLU A 6 -18.53 -25.55 23.22
C GLU A 6 -17.17 -25.81 23.92
N SER A 7 -17.16 -26.66 24.95
CA SER A 7 -16.00 -27.02 25.78
C SER A 7 -15.00 -28.01 25.17
N ASP A 8 -15.29 -28.64 24.01
CA ASP A 8 -14.44 -29.70 23.44
C ASP A 8 -13.65 -29.26 22.18
N ARG A 9 -13.63 -27.97 21.84
CA ARG A 9 -12.75 -27.48 20.77
C ARG A 9 -11.34 -27.31 21.30
N VAL A 10 -10.41 -28.16 20.85
CA VAL A 10 -8.96 -27.98 21.12
C VAL A 10 -8.57 -26.62 20.56
N ILE A 11 -8.18 -25.70 21.48
CA ILE A 11 -7.62 -24.39 21.09
C ILE A 11 -6.22 -24.66 20.56
N GLU A 12 -5.94 -24.25 19.31
CA GLU A 12 -4.61 -24.33 18.73
C GLU A 12 -3.69 -23.33 19.43
N GLU A 13 -2.53 -23.78 19.91
CA GLU A 13 -1.48 -22.93 20.48
C GLU A 13 -0.30 -22.85 19.53
N LEU A 14 0.20 -21.65 19.26
CA LEU A 14 1.24 -21.35 18.31
C LEU A 14 2.35 -20.48 18.96
N ASP A 15 3.55 -20.59 18.43
CA ASP A 15 4.57 -19.56 18.70
C ASP A 15 4.18 -18.24 18.04
N VAL A 16 3.74 -18.30 16.76
CA VAL A 16 3.45 -17.11 15.98
C VAL A 16 2.16 -17.26 15.18
N LEU A 17 1.27 -16.28 15.29
CA LEU A 17 0.15 -16.10 14.39
C LEU A 17 0.40 -14.90 13.48
N VAL A 18 0.46 -15.14 12.18
CA VAL A 18 0.56 -14.13 11.13
C VAL A 18 -0.82 -13.84 10.57
N VAL A 19 -1.18 -12.57 10.37
CA VAL A 19 -2.45 -12.16 9.76
C VAL A 19 -2.19 -11.31 8.53
N GLY A 20 -2.73 -11.76 7.38
CA GLY A 20 -2.58 -11.13 6.07
C GLY A 20 -1.69 -11.91 5.13
N GLY A 21 -2.23 -12.32 3.98
CA GLY A 21 -1.59 -13.16 2.96
C GLY A 21 -0.89 -12.39 1.84
N GLY A 22 -0.41 -11.15 2.09
CA GLY A 22 0.42 -10.39 1.18
C GLY A 22 1.92 -10.73 1.29
N PHE A 23 2.79 -9.92 0.67
CA PHE A 23 4.25 -10.14 0.67
C PHE A 23 4.82 -10.32 2.08
N SER A 24 4.49 -9.43 3.02
CA SER A 24 5.01 -9.50 4.39
C SER A 24 4.61 -10.79 5.10
N GLY A 25 3.32 -11.19 4.97
CA GLY A 25 2.82 -12.40 5.64
C GLY A 25 3.38 -13.68 5.08
N ILE A 26 3.47 -13.80 3.75
CA ILE A 26 4.07 -14.98 3.08
C ILE A 26 5.56 -15.09 3.44
N TYR A 27 6.30 -13.98 3.45
CA TYR A 27 7.71 -13.96 3.86
C TYR A 27 7.87 -14.44 5.30
N GLN A 28 7.11 -13.86 6.25
CA GLN A 28 7.18 -14.24 7.66
C GLN A 28 6.82 -15.71 7.89
N LEU A 29 5.77 -16.19 7.23
CA LEU A 29 5.36 -17.60 7.32
C LEU A 29 6.47 -18.56 6.90
N GLU A 30 7.07 -18.31 5.72
CA GLU A 30 8.15 -19.16 5.19
C GLU A 30 9.37 -19.17 6.11
N ARG A 31 9.84 -17.97 6.48
CA ARG A 31 11.06 -17.81 7.28
C ARG A 31 10.91 -18.40 8.70
N LEU A 32 9.82 -18.08 9.39
CA LEU A 32 9.58 -18.58 10.74
C LEU A 32 9.38 -20.10 10.76
N ARG A 33 8.63 -20.64 9.77
CA ARG A 33 8.47 -22.08 9.64
C ARG A 33 9.79 -22.80 9.38
N SER A 34 10.62 -22.26 8.49
CA SER A 34 11.94 -22.85 8.17
C SER A 34 12.88 -22.87 9.38
N LEU A 35 12.69 -21.94 10.31
CA LEU A 35 13.43 -21.85 11.57
C LEU A 35 12.80 -22.68 12.70
N GLY A 36 11.72 -23.41 12.43
CA GLY A 36 11.10 -24.37 13.35
C GLY A 36 10.14 -23.77 14.37
N PHE A 37 9.61 -22.56 14.11
CA PHE A 37 8.49 -22.03 14.88
C PHE A 37 7.18 -22.72 14.49
N SER A 38 6.30 -22.97 15.46
CA SER A 38 4.90 -23.31 15.18
C SER A 38 4.18 -22.03 14.73
N VAL A 39 3.88 -21.93 13.43
CA VAL A 39 3.33 -20.73 12.82
C VAL A 39 2.14 -21.03 11.94
N ARG A 40 1.13 -20.15 11.96
CA ARG A 40 -0.01 -20.13 11.02
C ARG A 40 -0.18 -18.76 10.44
N LEU A 41 -0.68 -18.71 9.19
CA LEU A 41 -1.10 -17.49 8.54
C LEU A 41 -2.62 -17.52 8.31
N TYR A 42 -3.33 -16.48 8.76
CA TYR A 42 -4.75 -16.28 8.50
C TYR A 42 -4.96 -15.18 7.48
N GLU A 43 -5.70 -15.48 6.41
CA GLU A 43 -6.06 -14.56 5.35
C GLU A 43 -7.58 -14.48 5.20
N ALA A 44 -8.12 -13.26 5.22
CA ALA A 44 -9.57 -13.03 5.08
C ALA A 44 -10.08 -13.36 3.67
N GLY A 45 -9.23 -13.20 2.67
CA GLY A 45 -9.52 -13.56 1.28
C GLY A 45 -9.54 -15.05 1.05
N SER A 46 -10.10 -15.45 -0.09
CA SER A 46 -10.14 -16.86 -0.52
C SER A 46 -8.80 -17.35 -1.09
N ASP A 47 -7.85 -16.45 -1.30
CA ASP A 47 -6.51 -16.71 -1.82
C ASP A 47 -5.51 -15.71 -1.24
N ALA A 48 -4.21 -15.99 -1.35
CA ALA A 48 -3.17 -15.03 -1.01
C ALA A 48 -2.98 -13.99 -2.11
N GLY A 49 -2.24 -12.92 -1.79
CA GLY A 49 -1.91 -11.86 -2.73
C GLY A 49 -2.02 -10.46 -2.12
N GLY A 50 -2.65 -10.32 -0.94
CA GLY A 50 -2.89 -9.03 -0.32
C GLY A 50 -3.65 -8.10 -1.28
N VAL A 51 -3.09 -6.93 -1.60
CA VAL A 51 -3.72 -5.97 -2.53
C VAL A 51 -4.01 -6.58 -3.90
N TRP A 52 -3.27 -7.58 -4.35
CA TRP A 52 -3.47 -8.23 -5.65
C TRP A 52 -4.60 -9.26 -5.64
N HIS A 53 -4.99 -9.75 -4.51
CA HIS A 53 -6.22 -10.53 -4.33
C HIS A 53 -7.46 -9.64 -4.28
N TRP A 54 -7.37 -8.49 -3.59
CA TRP A 54 -8.52 -7.62 -3.35
C TRP A 54 -8.80 -6.63 -4.48
N ASN A 55 -7.78 -6.15 -5.21
CA ASN A 55 -7.90 -5.12 -6.25
C ASN A 55 -7.92 -5.74 -7.64
N GLN A 56 -9.06 -6.29 -8.04
CA GLN A 56 -9.27 -6.97 -9.33
C GLN A 56 -9.92 -6.07 -10.39
N TYR A 57 -9.85 -4.76 -10.21
CA TYR A 57 -10.40 -3.81 -11.16
C TYR A 57 -9.62 -3.80 -12.49
N PRO A 58 -10.28 -3.49 -13.63
CA PRO A 58 -9.64 -3.44 -14.94
C PRO A 58 -8.42 -2.51 -14.96
N GLY A 59 -7.31 -3.00 -15.48
CA GLY A 59 -6.07 -2.22 -15.60
C GLY A 59 -5.24 -2.16 -14.33
N ALA A 60 -5.58 -2.90 -13.28
CA ALA A 60 -4.75 -2.98 -12.07
C ALA A 60 -3.36 -3.52 -12.43
N LYS A 61 -2.34 -2.67 -12.27
CA LYS A 61 -0.92 -2.96 -12.55
C LYS A 61 -0.04 -2.42 -11.44
N VAL A 62 1.08 -3.08 -11.24
CA VAL A 62 2.13 -2.58 -10.36
C VAL A 62 2.79 -1.31 -10.95
N ASP A 63 3.29 -0.45 -10.09
CA ASP A 63 4.03 0.78 -10.45
C ASP A 63 5.53 0.69 -10.18
N THR A 64 6.00 -0.50 -9.82
CA THR A 64 7.41 -0.84 -9.61
C THR A 64 7.78 -1.98 -10.54
N GLU A 65 9.00 -1.96 -11.05
CA GLU A 65 9.51 -2.95 -11.99
C GLU A 65 9.49 -4.37 -11.37
N ALA A 66 9.06 -5.37 -12.15
CA ALA A 66 8.96 -6.78 -11.74
C ALA A 66 10.29 -7.36 -11.25
N THR A 67 11.42 -6.83 -11.69
CA THR A 67 12.78 -7.17 -11.25
C THR A 67 12.95 -7.13 -9.74
N LEU A 68 12.29 -6.17 -9.08
CA LEU A 68 12.27 -6.03 -7.60
C LEU A 68 10.89 -6.23 -6.98
N TYR A 69 9.82 -6.30 -7.79
CA TYR A 69 8.48 -6.57 -7.25
C TYR A 69 8.24 -8.07 -7.06
N GLN A 70 9.22 -8.76 -6.47
CA GLN A 70 9.23 -10.19 -6.21
C GLN A 70 10.06 -10.53 -4.95
N PHE A 71 9.93 -11.77 -4.46
CA PHE A 71 10.79 -12.28 -3.40
C PHE A 71 12.21 -12.50 -3.90
N SER A 72 13.20 -12.24 -3.03
CA SER A 72 14.62 -12.47 -3.32
C SER A 72 15.04 -13.93 -3.19
N ASP A 73 14.12 -14.82 -2.87
CA ASP A 73 14.37 -16.24 -2.72
C ASP A 73 14.71 -16.90 -4.06
N GLU A 74 15.88 -17.51 -4.15
CA GLU A 74 16.40 -18.15 -5.36
C GLU A 74 15.49 -19.27 -5.88
N ARG A 75 14.78 -19.98 -5.00
CA ARG A 75 13.80 -21.02 -5.34
C ARG A 75 12.61 -20.45 -6.12
N ILE A 76 12.37 -19.14 -6.01
CA ILE A 76 11.26 -18.43 -6.66
C ILE A 76 11.75 -17.78 -7.96
N TRP A 77 12.69 -16.85 -7.89
CA TRP A 77 13.05 -16.04 -9.05
C TRP A 77 13.78 -16.81 -10.17
N ARG A 78 14.33 -17.99 -9.89
CA ARG A 78 14.91 -18.85 -10.93
C ARG A 78 13.86 -19.50 -11.83
N GLU A 79 12.68 -19.74 -11.32
CA GLU A 79 11.64 -20.56 -11.97
C GLU A 79 10.45 -19.73 -12.49
N TRP A 80 10.37 -18.44 -12.11
CA TRP A 80 9.28 -17.56 -12.53
C TRP A 80 9.71 -16.66 -13.67
N ASP A 81 8.94 -16.64 -14.76
CA ASP A 81 9.08 -15.71 -15.87
C ASP A 81 8.01 -14.63 -15.79
N TRP A 82 8.43 -13.39 -15.72
CA TRP A 82 7.54 -12.24 -15.86
C TRP A 82 7.20 -12.00 -17.33
N SER A 83 5.91 -11.69 -17.62
CA SER A 83 5.47 -11.40 -18.98
C SER A 83 5.82 -9.99 -19.45
N GLU A 84 6.00 -9.07 -18.51
CA GLU A 84 6.33 -7.67 -18.76
C GLU A 84 6.97 -7.00 -17.53
N ILE A 85 7.56 -5.81 -17.75
CA ILE A 85 8.24 -5.06 -16.68
C ILE A 85 7.26 -4.58 -15.59
N PHE A 86 6.05 -4.17 -15.96
CA PHE A 86 5.00 -3.80 -15.02
C PHE A 86 3.83 -4.77 -15.16
N PRO A 87 3.88 -5.94 -14.47
CA PRO A 87 2.84 -6.97 -14.59
C PRO A 87 1.50 -6.50 -14.02
N GLY A 88 0.44 -7.07 -14.57
CA GLY A 88 -0.92 -6.85 -14.10
C GLY A 88 -1.31 -7.73 -12.93
N GLN A 89 -2.50 -7.45 -12.39
CA GLN A 89 -3.07 -8.12 -11.22
C GLN A 89 -3.15 -9.64 -11.39
N GLU A 90 -3.61 -10.13 -12.53
CA GLU A 90 -3.77 -11.58 -12.79
C GLU A 90 -2.43 -12.33 -12.70
N GLU A 91 -1.36 -11.73 -13.25
CA GLU A 91 -0.02 -12.31 -13.19
C GLU A 91 0.55 -12.28 -11.78
N LEU A 92 0.34 -11.19 -11.04
CA LEU A 92 0.75 -11.10 -9.64
C LEU A 92 -0.02 -12.08 -8.76
N GLN A 93 -1.29 -12.29 -9.01
CA GLN A 93 -2.07 -13.33 -8.33
C GLN A 93 -1.54 -14.74 -8.65
N ALA A 94 -1.20 -15.00 -9.91
CA ALA A 94 -0.58 -16.26 -10.32
C ALA A 94 0.80 -16.47 -9.68
N TYR A 95 1.59 -15.38 -9.55
CA TYR A 95 2.87 -15.38 -8.86
C TYR A 95 2.72 -15.81 -7.38
N PHE A 96 1.77 -15.27 -6.63
CA PHE A 96 1.53 -15.68 -5.25
C PHE A 96 1.16 -17.15 -5.14
N ARG A 97 0.31 -17.67 -6.02
CA ARG A 97 -0.03 -19.10 -6.08
C ARG A 97 1.20 -19.96 -6.38
N PHE A 98 2.06 -19.50 -7.29
CA PHE A 98 3.33 -20.16 -7.60
C PHE A 98 4.25 -20.19 -6.38
N VAL A 99 4.42 -19.08 -5.67
CA VAL A 99 5.24 -18.98 -4.45
C VAL A 99 4.76 -19.96 -3.38
N ILE A 100 3.46 -19.95 -3.07
CA ILE A 100 2.85 -20.86 -2.08
C ILE A 100 3.09 -22.31 -2.43
N LYS A 101 2.95 -22.67 -3.71
CA LYS A 101 3.17 -24.05 -4.20
C LYS A 101 4.64 -24.43 -4.10
N THR A 102 5.55 -23.58 -4.58
CA THR A 102 6.99 -23.84 -4.63
C THR A 102 7.58 -24.01 -3.23
N LEU A 103 7.11 -23.21 -2.27
CA LEU A 103 7.57 -23.25 -0.89
C LEU A 103 6.73 -24.17 0.02
N ASP A 104 5.72 -24.89 -0.54
CA ASP A 104 4.82 -25.78 0.20
C ASP A 104 4.18 -25.13 1.44
N LEU A 105 3.66 -23.89 1.28
CA LEU A 105 3.10 -23.10 2.38
C LEU A 105 1.62 -23.38 2.64
N GLY A 106 0.90 -23.94 1.68
CA GLY A 106 -0.56 -24.03 1.69
C GLY A 106 -1.16 -24.72 2.93
N ARG A 107 -0.43 -25.67 3.54
CA ARG A 107 -0.87 -26.36 4.77
C ARG A 107 -0.86 -25.49 6.01
N ASP A 108 -0.09 -24.39 6.00
CA ASP A 108 0.10 -23.49 7.14
C ASP A 108 -0.69 -22.18 6.96
N ILE A 109 -1.44 -22.06 5.85
CA ILE A 109 -2.32 -20.93 5.55
C ILE A 109 -3.77 -21.35 5.74
N ARG A 110 -4.54 -20.51 6.45
CA ARG A 110 -5.99 -20.64 6.54
C ARG A 110 -6.63 -19.45 5.84
N PHE A 111 -7.14 -19.71 4.64
CA PHE A 111 -7.89 -18.73 3.83
C PHE A 111 -9.31 -18.54 4.33
N SER A 112 -9.99 -17.51 3.83
CA SER A 112 -11.35 -17.10 4.22
C SER A 112 -11.51 -17.01 5.73
N THR A 113 -10.48 -16.52 6.40
CA THR A 113 -10.40 -16.44 7.86
C THR A 113 -10.06 -15.03 8.29
N ARG A 114 -11.05 -14.36 8.82
CA ARG A 114 -10.92 -12.97 9.31
C ARG A 114 -10.70 -12.96 10.82
N VAL A 115 -9.59 -12.37 11.23
CA VAL A 115 -9.35 -12.05 12.64
C VAL A 115 -10.23 -10.87 13.03
N THR A 116 -10.98 -11.00 14.12
CA THR A 116 -11.95 -10.01 14.59
C THR A 116 -11.58 -9.37 15.91
N ALA A 117 -10.90 -10.11 16.81
CA ALA A 117 -10.45 -9.60 18.09
C ALA A 117 -9.18 -10.30 18.55
N ALA A 118 -8.43 -9.65 19.41
CA ALA A 118 -7.28 -10.22 20.11
C ALA A 118 -7.17 -9.64 21.53
N ARG A 119 -6.87 -10.51 22.51
CA ARG A 119 -6.72 -10.16 23.92
C ARG A 119 -5.43 -10.75 24.46
N PHE A 120 -4.63 -9.93 25.12
CA PHE A 120 -3.38 -10.39 25.76
C PHE A 120 -3.64 -10.96 27.15
N ASP A 121 -3.02 -12.07 27.44
CA ASP A 121 -3.03 -12.73 28.75
C ASP A 121 -1.65 -12.52 29.42
N GLU A 122 -1.62 -11.68 30.45
CA GLU A 122 -0.41 -11.32 31.21
C GLU A 122 0.23 -12.51 31.93
N ASP A 123 -0.57 -13.49 32.38
CA ASP A 123 -0.06 -14.62 33.16
C ASP A 123 0.72 -15.60 32.27
N THR A 124 0.39 -15.69 30.99
CA THR A 124 0.99 -16.63 30.05
C THR A 124 1.82 -15.97 28.96
N ASN A 125 1.81 -14.64 28.87
CA ASN A 125 2.36 -13.88 27.74
C ASN A 125 1.86 -14.38 26.37
N MET A 126 0.54 -14.66 26.28
CA MET A 126 -0.09 -15.19 25.06
C MET A 126 -1.23 -14.31 24.60
N TRP A 127 -1.40 -14.18 23.31
CA TRP A 127 -2.59 -13.61 22.69
C TRP A 127 -3.65 -14.68 22.51
N THR A 128 -4.89 -14.37 22.91
CA THR A 128 -6.09 -15.10 22.56
C THR A 128 -6.76 -14.37 21.40
N VAL A 129 -6.76 -14.99 20.22
CA VAL A 129 -7.19 -14.38 18.97
C VAL A 129 -8.48 -15.02 18.49
N GLU A 130 -9.52 -14.21 18.31
CA GLU A 130 -10.82 -14.63 17.78
C GLU A 130 -10.85 -14.44 16.26
N SER A 131 -11.34 -15.45 15.57
CA SER A 131 -11.42 -15.45 14.11
C SER A 131 -12.77 -15.95 13.63
N ARG A 132 -13.20 -15.49 12.46
CA ARG A 132 -14.41 -15.91 11.77
C ARG A 132 -14.06 -16.53 10.42
N ASP A 133 -14.62 -17.69 10.14
CA ASP A 133 -14.61 -18.28 8.79
C ASP A 133 -15.63 -17.52 7.92
N GLU A 134 -15.16 -16.82 6.91
CA GLU A 134 -15.98 -15.97 6.03
C GLU A 134 -16.95 -16.77 5.14
N ARG A 135 -16.71 -18.07 4.96
CA ARG A 135 -17.59 -18.96 4.16
C ARG A 135 -18.77 -19.48 4.96
N THR A 136 -18.54 -19.76 6.25
CA THR A 136 -19.54 -20.42 7.12
C THR A 136 -20.11 -19.50 8.18
N GLY A 137 -19.45 -18.36 8.46
CA GLY A 137 -19.77 -17.48 9.58
C GLY A 137 -19.37 -18.04 10.94
N GLY A 138 -18.79 -19.25 10.99
CA GLY A 138 -18.36 -19.90 12.24
C GLY A 138 -17.16 -19.19 12.86
N THR A 139 -17.15 -19.08 14.20
CA THR A 139 -16.06 -18.48 14.95
C THR A 139 -15.19 -19.55 15.62
N PHE A 140 -13.92 -19.23 15.83
CA PHE A 140 -12.99 -20.07 16.57
C PHE A 140 -11.89 -19.21 17.20
N THR A 141 -11.15 -19.80 18.14
CA THR A 141 -10.12 -19.12 18.91
C THR A 141 -8.77 -19.82 18.69
N THR A 142 -7.70 -19.03 18.59
CA THR A 142 -6.32 -19.47 18.52
C THR A 142 -5.52 -18.75 19.59
N ARG A 143 -4.58 -19.42 20.22
CA ARG A 143 -3.62 -18.79 21.14
C ARG A 143 -2.26 -18.70 20.45
N ALA A 144 -1.61 -17.55 20.54
CA ALA A 144 -0.28 -17.34 19.98
C ALA A 144 0.57 -16.50 20.90
N ARG A 145 1.85 -16.83 21.03
CA ARG A 145 2.78 -15.99 21.81
C ARG A 145 3.04 -14.67 21.13
N PHE A 146 3.32 -14.70 19.84
CA PHE A 146 3.53 -13.51 19.02
C PHE A 146 2.39 -13.36 18.01
N PHE A 147 1.87 -12.14 17.91
CA PHE A 147 0.81 -11.78 16.99
C PHE A 147 1.33 -10.77 15.98
N LEU A 148 1.35 -11.12 14.70
CA LEU A 148 1.87 -10.31 13.60
C LEU A 148 0.73 -9.88 12.68
N PRO A 149 0.05 -8.74 12.94
CA PRO A 149 -0.99 -8.20 12.06
C PRO A 149 -0.37 -7.47 10.86
N LEU A 150 -0.02 -8.21 9.79
CA LEU A 150 0.67 -7.72 8.61
C LEU A 150 -0.33 -7.33 7.51
N LEU A 151 -1.17 -6.34 7.80
CA LEU A 151 -2.35 -5.98 7.02
C LEU A 151 -2.04 -5.06 5.83
N GLY A 152 -0.80 -4.54 5.73
CA GLY A 152 -0.41 -3.61 4.69
C GLY A 152 -1.13 -2.26 4.77
N THR A 153 -1.00 -1.45 3.70
CA THR A 153 -1.51 -0.07 3.67
C THR A 153 -2.87 0.09 2.98
N GLY A 154 -3.38 -0.95 2.31
CA GLY A 154 -4.60 -0.91 1.49
C GLY A 154 -5.67 -1.92 1.91
N SER A 155 -5.76 -2.28 3.19
CA SER A 155 -6.70 -3.28 3.69
C SER A 155 -8.08 -2.73 4.05
N LYS A 156 -8.20 -1.43 4.35
CA LYS A 156 -9.45 -0.78 4.70
C LYS A 156 -9.87 0.24 3.65
N ALA A 157 -10.89 -0.10 2.86
CA ALA A 157 -11.47 0.79 1.86
C ALA A 157 -12.16 2.00 2.51
N LEU A 158 -12.03 3.17 1.88
CA LEU A 158 -12.76 4.38 2.27
C LEU A 158 -14.01 4.53 1.40
N TYR A 159 -15.18 4.41 2.03
CA TYR A 159 -16.46 4.70 1.41
C TYR A 159 -16.85 6.15 1.69
N PRO A 160 -17.11 6.96 0.65
CA PRO A 160 -17.54 8.33 0.84
C PRO A 160 -18.97 8.37 1.38
N HIS A 161 -19.24 9.31 2.26
CA HIS A 161 -20.61 9.56 2.68
C HIS A 161 -21.30 10.47 1.64
N ILE A 162 -21.97 9.86 0.65
CA ILE A 162 -22.76 10.56 -0.37
C ILE A 162 -24.24 10.24 -0.12
N PRO A 163 -25.10 11.24 0.14
CA PRO A 163 -26.53 10.99 0.35
C PRO A 163 -27.16 10.21 -0.81
N GLY A 164 -27.94 9.19 -0.50
CA GLY A 164 -28.64 8.37 -1.49
C GLY A 164 -27.79 7.30 -2.18
N LEU A 165 -26.53 7.10 -1.81
CA LEU A 165 -25.69 6.06 -2.42
C LEU A 165 -26.29 4.66 -2.25
N ASP A 166 -26.91 4.38 -1.10
CA ASP A 166 -27.56 3.10 -0.82
C ASP A 166 -28.91 2.93 -1.57
N ASP A 167 -29.47 4.00 -2.14
CA ASP A 167 -30.70 3.98 -2.92
C ASP A 167 -30.46 3.81 -4.42
N PHE A 168 -29.19 3.71 -4.85
CA PHE A 168 -28.84 3.53 -6.24
C PHE A 168 -29.32 2.17 -6.76
N GLU A 169 -30.06 2.13 -7.87
CA GLU A 169 -30.60 0.91 -8.46
C GLU A 169 -29.61 0.18 -9.38
N GLY A 170 -28.50 0.82 -9.76
CA GLY A 170 -27.41 0.20 -10.49
C GLY A 170 -26.38 -0.47 -9.58
N ASP A 171 -25.22 -0.80 -10.12
CA ASP A 171 -24.13 -1.42 -9.38
C ASP A 171 -23.17 -0.37 -8.80
N ALA A 172 -22.91 -0.41 -7.49
CA ALA A 172 -21.96 0.48 -6.83
C ALA A 172 -20.94 -0.32 -6.02
N PHE A 173 -19.65 -0.14 -6.27
CA PHE A 173 -18.60 -0.85 -5.55
C PHE A 173 -17.29 -0.06 -5.48
N HIS A 174 -16.52 -0.34 -4.45
CA HIS A 174 -15.17 0.19 -4.31
C HIS A 174 -14.20 -0.62 -5.18
N THR A 175 -13.12 0.01 -5.67
CA THR A 175 -12.10 -0.66 -6.51
C THR A 175 -11.52 -1.92 -5.87
N SER A 176 -11.35 -1.96 -4.53
CA SER A 176 -10.91 -3.17 -3.81
C SER A 176 -11.99 -4.24 -3.61
N HIS A 177 -13.20 -3.99 -4.06
CA HIS A 177 -14.33 -4.94 -4.00
C HIS A 177 -14.97 -5.06 -5.39
N TRP A 178 -14.15 -4.99 -6.42
CA TRP A 178 -14.59 -5.20 -7.79
C TRP A 178 -15.14 -6.63 -7.92
N PRO A 179 -16.41 -6.80 -8.38
CA PRO A 179 -16.98 -8.13 -8.48
C PRO A 179 -16.24 -8.98 -9.53
N GLU A 180 -15.97 -10.23 -9.20
CA GLU A 180 -15.27 -11.16 -10.11
C GLU A 180 -16.03 -11.29 -11.44
N GLY A 181 -15.31 -11.10 -12.55
CA GLY A 181 -15.87 -11.19 -13.90
C GLY A 181 -16.86 -10.07 -14.27
N TYR A 182 -16.95 -8.99 -13.48
CA TYR A 182 -17.84 -7.89 -13.79
C TYR A 182 -17.41 -7.14 -15.05
N ASP A 183 -18.36 -7.02 -16.00
CA ASP A 183 -18.15 -6.41 -17.32
C ASP A 183 -18.79 -5.02 -17.41
N THR A 184 -17.98 -4.02 -17.73
CA THR A 184 -18.43 -2.62 -17.91
C THR A 184 -18.75 -2.25 -19.37
N ARG A 185 -18.51 -3.16 -20.33
CA ARG A 185 -18.69 -2.87 -21.77
C ARG A 185 -20.11 -2.45 -22.09
N GLY A 186 -20.21 -1.34 -22.81
CA GLY A 186 -21.50 -0.78 -23.25
C GLY A 186 -22.35 -0.15 -22.14
N LYS A 187 -21.84 -0.07 -20.88
CA LYS A 187 -22.51 0.58 -19.76
C LYS A 187 -22.13 2.07 -19.66
N ARG A 188 -22.95 2.84 -18.99
CA ARG A 188 -22.63 4.21 -18.53
C ARG A 188 -21.98 4.07 -17.14
N VAL A 189 -20.75 4.51 -16.99
CA VAL A 189 -19.95 4.31 -15.78
C VAL A 189 -19.54 5.65 -15.17
N ALA A 190 -19.74 5.82 -13.88
CA ALA A 190 -19.13 6.88 -13.09
C ALA A 190 -17.90 6.34 -12.36
N VAL A 191 -16.78 7.08 -12.41
CA VAL A 191 -15.60 6.83 -11.58
C VAL A 191 -15.41 8.01 -10.65
N ILE A 192 -15.53 7.78 -9.34
CA ILE A 192 -15.33 8.83 -8.32
C ILE A 192 -13.92 8.71 -7.75
N GLY A 193 -13.07 9.68 -8.11
CA GLY A 193 -11.66 9.74 -7.72
C GLY A 193 -10.70 9.44 -8.85
N THR A 194 -9.58 10.17 -8.87
CA THR A 194 -8.53 10.15 -9.89
C THR A 194 -7.15 9.84 -9.31
N GLY A 195 -7.09 9.12 -8.18
CA GLY A 195 -5.87 8.51 -7.67
C GLY A 195 -5.43 7.31 -8.53
N ALA A 196 -4.38 6.56 -8.10
CA ALA A 196 -3.81 5.47 -8.89
C ALA A 196 -4.86 4.46 -9.40
N SER A 197 -5.77 3.99 -8.53
CA SER A 197 -6.82 3.04 -8.93
C SER A 197 -7.82 3.65 -9.92
N GLY A 198 -8.30 4.88 -9.66
CA GLY A 198 -9.24 5.56 -10.56
C GLY A 198 -8.63 5.83 -11.93
N LEU A 199 -7.39 6.26 -11.97
CA LEU A 199 -6.63 6.48 -13.21
C LEU A 199 -6.50 5.18 -14.02
N GLN A 200 -6.13 4.07 -13.37
CA GLN A 200 -6.00 2.78 -14.03
C GLN A 200 -7.33 2.25 -14.56
N VAL A 201 -8.42 2.42 -13.80
CA VAL A 201 -9.78 2.07 -14.25
C VAL A 201 -10.14 2.93 -15.48
N VAL A 202 -10.03 4.26 -15.40
CA VAL A 202 -10.39 5.18 -16.48
C VAL A 202 -9.70 4.80 -17.78
N GLN A 203 -8.37 4.70 -17.80
CA GLN A 203 -7.64 4.40 -19.04
C GLN A 203 -7.95 3.01 -19.60
N SER A 204 -8.40 2.07 -18.75
CA SER A 204 -8.69 0.69 -19.19
C SER A 204 -10.10 0.55 -19.77
N ILE A 205 -11.11 1.21 -19.17
CA ILE A 205 -12.51 1.01 -19.59
C ILE A 205 -12.99 2.07 -20.58
N ALA A 206 -12.35 3.24 -20.69
CA ALA A 206 -12.77 4.33 -21.57
C ALA A 206 -13.09 3.91 -23.01
N PRO A 207 -12.32 3.01 -23.67
CA PRO A 207 -12.60 2.59 -25.05
C PRO A 207 -13.82 1.68 -25.19
N GLU A 208 -14.29 1.06 -24.10
CA GLU A 208 -15.26 -0.05 -24.14
C GLU A 208 -16.66 0.33 -23.60
N VAL A 209 -16.72 1.37 -22.78
CA VAL A 209 -17.97 1.81 -22.13
C VAL A 209 -18.80 2.70 -23.07
N GLN A 210 -20.12 2.72 -22.87
CA GLN A 210 -21.01 3.61 -23.60
C GLN A 210 -20.75 5.08 -23.26
N HIS A 211 -20.56 5.37 -21.98
CA HIS A 211 -20.21 6.69 -21.46
C HIS A 211 -19.44 6.56 -20.15
N LEU A 212 -18.45 7.43 -19.96
CA LEU A 212 -17.60 7.48 -18.77
C LEU A 212 -17.64 8.87 -18.15
N SER A 213 -18.20 8.99 -16.95
CA SER A 213 -18.21 10.22 -16.16
C SER A 213 -17.12 10.13 -15.07
N VAL A 214 -16.08 10.95 -15.17
CA VAL A 214 -14.95 10.94 -14.23
C VAL A 214 -15.06 12.12 -13.27
N PHE A 215 -15.31 11.83 -12.00
CA PHE A 215 -15.46 12.85 -10.95
C PHE A 215 -14.10 13.11 -10.30
N GLN A 216 -13.52 14.26 -10.60
CA GLN A 216 -12.19 14.69 -10.16
C GLN A 216 -12.28 15.78 -9.10
N ARG A 217 -11.58 15.58 -7.97
CA ARG A 217 -11.34 16.62 -6.96
C ARG A 217 -9.96 17.25 -7.10
N THR A 218 -8.96 16.44 -7.36
CA THR A 218 -7.56 16.89 -7.51
C THR A 218 -6.97 16.15 -8.71
N PRO A 219 -6.42 16.86 -9.70
CA PRO A 219 -5.77 16.21 -10.83
C PRO A 219 -4.55 15.39 -10.38
N ALA A 220 -4.33 14.27 -11.04
CA ALA A 220 -3.18 13.41 -10.79
C ALA A 220 -1.98 13.87 -11.62
N THR A 221 -0.81 13.98 -11.00
CA THR A 221 0.46 14.12 -11.72
C THR A 221 0.98 12.72 -12.03
N ALA A 222 0.54 12.18 -13.18
CA ALA A 222 0.86 10.80 -13.56
C ALA A 222 2.09 10.74 -14.47
N LEU A 223 2.92 9.71 -14.26
CA LEU A 223 4.16 9.48 -15.01
C LEU A 223 3.96 8.38 -16.07
N PRO A 224 4.74 8.37 -17.16
CA PRO A 224 4.59 7.38 -18.22
C PRO A 224 4.98 5.98 -17.73
N MET A 225 4.06 5.02 -17.90
CA MET A 225 4.35 3.60 -17.72
C MET A 225 4.98 3.07 -19.01
N ILE A 226 6.31 3.10 -19.10
CA ILE A 226 7.02 2.54 -20.24
C ILE A 226 7.30 1.06 -19.94
N SER A 227 6.35 0.19 -20.31
CA SER A 227 6.49 -1.26 -20.15
C SER A 227 7.00 -1.92 -21.44
N ARG A 228 7.77 -2.99 -21.28
CA ARG A 228 8.15 -3.89 -22.37
C ARG A 228 7.76 -5.32 -22.01
N LYS A 229 7.36 -6.08 -23.00
CA LYS A 229 7.13 -7.52 -22.85
C LYS A 229 8.45 -8.25 -22.64
N LEU A 230 8.41 -9.28 -21.84
CA LEU A 230 9.54 -10.15 -21.52
C LEU A 230 9.24 -11.55 -22.05
N ASP A 231 10.13 -12.10 -22.84
CA ASP A 231 10.17 -13.51 -23.18
C ASP A 231 11.13 -14.26 -22.23
N HIS A 232 11.25 -15.56 -22.40
CA HIS A 232 12.12 -16.40 -21.56
C HIS A 232 13.59 -15.95 -21.61
N ALA A 233 14.08 -15.58 -22.79
CA ALA A 233 15.47 -15.14 -22.96
C ALA A 233 15.74 -13.80 -22.24
N ALA A 234 14.80 -12.87 -22.28
CA ALA A 234 14.88 -11.62 -21.53
C ALA A 234 14.83 -11.86 -20.01
N ASN A 235 14.00 -12.80 -19.54
CA ASN A 235 13.99 -13.20 -18.13
C ASN A 235 15.31 -13.85 -17.70
N ASP A 236 15.92 -14.69 -18.53
CA ASP A 236 17.23 -15.30 -18.27
C ASP A 236 18.33 -14.23 -18.15
N GLU A 237 18.31 -13.21 -19.01
CA GLU A 237 19.23 -12.07 -18.91
C GLU A 237 19.03 -11.33 -17.58
N LEU A 238 17.80 -11.00 -17.20
CA LEU A 238 17.48 -10.31 -15.95
C LEU A 238 17.91 -11.12 -14.72
N ARG A 239 17.73 -12.45 -14.72
CA ARG A 239 18.13 -13.34 -13.61
C ARG A 239 19.63 -13.25 -13.30
N THR A 240 20.46 -12.96 -14.29
CA THR A 240 21.92 -12.78 -14.06
C THR A 240 22.22 -11.58 -13.17
N THR A 241 21.33 -10.59 -13.13
CA THR A 241 21.48 -9.35 -12.35
C THR A 241 20.87 -9.43 -10.96
N TYR A 242 19.92 -10.33 -10.70
CA TYR A 242 19.15 -10.39 -9.47
C TYR A 242 19.97 -10.48 -8.18
N PRO A 243 21.04 -11.31 -8.08
CA PRO A 243 21.83 -11.37 -6.84
C PRO A 243 22.49 -10.03 -6.48
N ASP A 244 22.92 -9.25 -7.48
CA ASP A 244 23.49 -7.91 -7.26
C ASP A 244 22.40 -6.90 -6.96
N LEU A 245 21.30 -6.97 -7.66
CA LEU A 245 20.14 -6.09 -7.50
C LEU A 245 19.54 -6.22 -6.09
N PHE A 246 19.33 -7.45 -5.60
CA PHE A 246 18.83 -7.68 -4.24
C PHE A 246 19.81 -7.22 -3.14
N ARG A 247 21.12 -7.20 -3.39
CA ARG A 247 22.09 -6.59 -2.48
C ARG A 247 22.15 -5.07 -2.60
N HIS A 248 21.83 -4.53 -3.79
CA HIS A 248 21.85 -3.09 -4.02
C HIS A 248 20.66 -2.36 -3.42
N ARG A 249 19.47 -2.95 -3.47
CA ARG A 249 18.20 -2.32 -3.07
C ARG A 249 18.18 -1.77 -1.63
N GLU A 250 18.92 -2.37 -0.69
CA GLU A 250 19.03 -1.89 0.69
C GLU A 250 19.78 -0.55 0.83
N LYS A 251 20.50 -0.15 -0.22
CA LYS A 251 21.34 1.07 -0.26
C LYS A 251 20.66 2.24 -0.94
N THR A 252 19.50 2.02 -1.57
CA THR A 252 18.76 3.05 -2.29
C THR A 252 17.61 3.58 -1.45
N PHE A 253 17.23 4.84 -1.66
CA PHE A 253 16.20 5.53 -0.89
C PHE A 253 14.88 4.74 -0.83
N GLY A 254 14.41 4.25 -1.96
CA GLY A 254 13.13 3.55 -2.11
C GLY A 254 13.23 2.03 -2.16
N GLY A 255 14.40 1.44 -1.92
CA GLY A 255 14.57 -0.02 -2.08
C GLY A 255 14.40 -0.49 -3.53
N LEU A 256 14.77 0.35 -4.49
CA LEU A 256 14.64 0.16 -5.93
C LEU A 256 16.00 -0.10 -6.58
N GLU A 257 16.03 -0.41 -7.89
CA GLU A 257 17.26 -0.59 -8.66
C GLU A 257 17.98 0.74 -8.95
N TYR A 258 17.31 1.85 -8.77
CA TYR A 258 17.80 3.22 -8.91
C TYR A 258 17.64 3.98 -7.59
N ASP A 259 18.40 5.05 -7.45
CA ASP A 259 18.38 5.91 -6.27
C ASP A 259 18.10 7.36 -6.66
N VAL A 260 17.72 8.18 -5.69
CA VAL A 260 17.57 9.62 -5.87
C VAL A 260 18.92 10.27 -6.17
N ILE A 261 18.91 11.37 -6.93
CA ILE A 261 20.09 12.15 -7.26
C ILE A 261 20.33 13.16 -6.12
N TYR A 262 21.42 13.01 -5.40
CA TYR A 262 21.78 13.87 -4.25
C TYR A 262 22.48 15.18 -4.64
N ALA A 263 22.80 15.38 -5.95
CA ALA A 263 23.35 16.66 -6.42
C ALA A 263 22.30 17.78 -6.25
N ALA A 264 22.71 18.93 -5.71
CA ALA A 264 21.83 20.08 -5.55
C ALA A 264 21.46 20.68 -6.90
N THR A 265 20.16 20.83 -7.17
CA THR A 265 19.69 21.42 -8.44
C THR A 265 20.06 22.89 -8.60
N SER A 266 20.37 23.59 -7.50
CA SER A 266 20.88 24.97 -7.52
C SER A 266 22.26 25.14 -8.16
N GLU A 267 23.02 24.05 -8.30
CA GLU A 267 24.35 24.04 -8.92
C GLU A 267 24.29 23.72 -10.42
N LEU A 268 23.12 23.41 -10.96
CA LEU A 268 22.91 22.98 -12.35
C LEU A 268 22.42 24.14 -13.22
N SER A 269 22.85 24.15 -14.47
CA SER A 269 22.20 24.95 -15.50
C SER A 269 20.81 24.38 -15.84
N ASP A 270 19.94 25.19 -16.44
CA ASP A 270 18.61 24.73 -16.89
C ASP A 270 18.72 23.63 -17.96
N GLU A 271 19.77 23.67 -18.79
CA GLU A 271 20.05 22.65 -19.80
C GLU A 271 20.39 21.29 -19.14
N GLU A 272 21.27 21.27 -18.13
CA GLU A 272 21.66 20.06 -17.40
C GLU A 272 20.48 19.48 -16.64
N PHE A 273 19.71 20.33 -15.94
CA PHE A 273 18.51 19.93 -15.23
C PHE A 273 17.49 19.29 -16.18
N THR A 274 17.20 19.95 -17.30
CA THR A 274 16.24 19.45 -18.30
C THR A 274 16.73 18.17 -18.96
N ALA A 275 18.02 18.08 -19.32
CA ALA A 275 18.59 16.87 -19.91
C ALA A 275 18.45 15.63 -19.00
N THR A 276 18.67 15.80 -17.69
CA THR A 276 18.44 14.73 -16.71
C THR A 276 16.98 14.32 -16.65
N LEU A 277 16.05 15.28 -16.61
CA LEU A 277 14.63 14.95 -16.60
C LEU A 277 14.17 14.26 -17.90
N GLU A 278 14.73 14.64 -19.05
CA GLU A 278 14.48 13.95 -20.33
C GLU A 278 14.95 12.50 -20.31
N GLU A 279 16.13 12.24 -19.75
CA GLU A 279 16.65 10.89 -19.57
C GLU A 279 15.73 10.06 -18.68
N LEU A 280 15.36 10.57 -17.50
CA LEU A 280 14.48 9.89 -16.55
C LEU A 280 13.07 9.67 -17.14
N TRP A 281 12.54 10.66 -17.87
CA TRP A 281 11.26 10.54 -18.57
C TRP A 281 11.29 9.41 -19.59
N SER A 282 12.39 9.28 -20.35
CA SER A 282 12.55 8.25 -21.37
C SER A 282 12.61 6.83 -20.81
N LYS A 283 13.01 6.67 -19.55
CA LYS A 283 13.01 5.39 -18.82
C LYS A 283 11.60 5.03 -18.32
N GLY A 284 10.78 6.03 -18.02
CA GLY A 284 9.43 5.83 -17.47
C GLY A 284 9.42 5.34 -16.03
N GLY A 285 8.30 4.75 -15.62
CA GLY A 285 8.14 4.27 -14.24
C GLY A 285 8.23 5.40 -13.21
N LEU A 286 8.75 5.11 -12.04
CA LEU A 286 8.90 6.09 -10.96
C LEU A 286 10.23 6.86 -11.02
N GLN A 287 10.95 6.79 -12.14
CA GLN A 287 12.31 7.34 -12.30
C GLN A 287 12.39 8.85 -11.99
N ILE A 288 11.45 9.68 -12.46
CA ILE A 288 11.43 11.11 -12.15
C ILE A 288 11.18 11.36 -10.65
N TRP A 289 10.41 10.49 -10.01
CA TRP A 289 10.02 10.67 -8.60
C TRP A 289 11.05 10.07 -7.63
N LEU A 290 11.37 8.79 -7.73
CA LEU A 290 12.28 8.08 -6.80
C LEU A 290 13.69 7.84 -7.37
N GLY A 291 13.93 8.24 -8.61
CA GLY A 291 15.25 8.31 -9.24
C GLY A 291 15.64 9.73 -9.65
N GLY A 292 14.78 10.73 -9.33
CA GLY A 292 15.02 12.15 -9.59
C GLY A 292 15.80 12.86 -8.50
N TYR A 293 15.81 14.17 -8.54
CA TYR A 293 16.56 15.00 -7.59
C TYR A 293 15.97 14.96 -6.18
N ALA A 294 16.78 14.60 -5.19
CA ALA A 294 16.36 14.48 -3.79
C ALA A 294 15.84 15.79 -3.19
N ASP A 295 16.38 16.93 -3.62
CA ASP A 295 16.00 18.24 -3.10
C ASP A 295 14.55 18.64 -3.44
N MET A 296 13.86 17.99 -4.38
CA MET A 296 12.43 18.21 -4.61
C MET A 296 11.55 17.86 -3.39
N PHE A 297 12.04 17.00 -2.50
CA PHE A 297 11.33 16.64 -1.26
C PHE A 297 11.48 17.71 -0.17
N PHE A 298 12.44 18.64 -0.32
CA PHE A 298 12.79 19.66 0.67
C PHE A 298 12.54 21.09 0.17
N ASP A 299 12.48 21.28 -1.15
CA ASP A 299 12.30 22.59 -1.78
C ASP A 299 11.13 22.54 -2.79
N ALA A 300 10.07 23.28 -2.49
CA ALA A 300 8.90 23.36 -3.36
C ALA A 300 9.20 23.99 -4.73
N GLU A 301 10.20 24.88 -4.85
CA GLU A 301 10.58 25.48 -6.14
C GLU A 301 11.20 24.44 -7.07
N VAL A 302 12.00 23.51 -6.54
CA VAL A 302 12.50 22.36 -7.30
C VAL A 302 11.34 21.48 -7.77
N GLY A 303 10.39 21.20 -6.87
CA GLY A 303 9.17 20.49 -7.21
C GLY A 303 8.37 21.18 -8.33
N ASN A 304 8.27 22.52 -8.29
CA ASN A 304 7.59 23.31 -9.32
C ASN A 304 8.30 23.23 -10.68
N ARG A 305 9.65 23.25 -10.71
CA ARG A 305 10.43 23.08 -11.96
C ARG A 305 10.20 21.69 -12.58
N ILE A 306 10.15 20.64 -11.75
CA ILE A 306 9.84 19.25 -12.22
C ILE A 306 8.39 19.16 -12.69
N TYR A 307 7.45 19.80 -11.98
CA TYR A 307 6.05 19.87 -12.41
C TYR A 307 5.89 20.55 -13.76
N GLU A 308 6.57 21.69 -13.99
CA GLU A 308 6.51 22.39 -15.28
C GLU A 308 7.07 21.53 -16.42
N PHE A 309 8.17 20.80 -16.19
CA PHE A 309 8.68 19.82 -17.16
C PHE A 309 7.60 18.74 -17.46
N TRP A 310 7.01 18.14 -16.43
CA TRP A 310 5.93 17.17 -16.59
C TRP A 310 4.74 17.76 -17.36
N ARG A 311 4.37 18.99 -17.04
CA ARG A 311 3.28 19.71 -17.70
C ARG A 311 3.54 19.91 -19.19
N GLN A 312 4.74 20.32 -19.57
CA GLN A 312 5.15 20.48 -20.97
C GLN A 312 5.07 19.16 -21.75
N LYS A 313 5.36 18.03 -21.12
CA LYS A 313 5.24 16.70 -21.73
C LYS A 313 3.80 16.22 -21.85
N THR A 314 2.93 16.61 -20.92
CA THR A 314 1.59 16.05 -20.80
C THR A 314 0.53 16.89 -21.49
N LEU A 315 0.61 18.23 -21.37
CA LEU A 315 -0.37 19.16 -21.91
C LEU A 315 -0.70 18.95 -23.41
N PRO A 316 0.27 18.72 -24.32
CA PRO A 316 -0.01 18.55 -25.75
C PRO A 316 -0.83 17.29 -26.08
N ARG A 317 -1.00 16.38 -25.12
CA ARG A 317 -1.74 15.12 -25.30
C ARG A 317 -3.26 15.32 -25.17
N ILE A 318 -3.71 16.46 -24.62
CA ILE A 318 -5.11 16.81 -24.39
C ILE A 318 -5.53 17.85 -25.43
N LYS A 319 -6.57 17.55 -26.21
CA LYS A 319 -6.98 18.38 -27.33
C LYS A 319 -7.82 19.58 -26.94
N ASP A 320 -8.71 19.41 -25.94
CA ASP A 320 -9.56 20.48 -25.44
C ASP A 320 -8.81 21.32 -24.40
N PRO A 321 -8.61 22.63 -24.64
CA PRO A 321 -7.84 23.49 -23.72
C PRO A 321 -8.53 23.68 -22.35
N ILE A 322 -9.85 23.55 -22.26
CA ILE A 322 -10.58 23.63 -20.99
C ILE A 322 -10.31 22.36 -20.16
N LEU A 323 -10.37 21.20 -20.78
CA LEU A 323 -10.02 19.93 -20.13
C LEU A 323 -8.53 19.89 -19.78
N ALA A 324 -7.67 20.42 -20.64
CA ALA A 324 -6.25 20.50 -20.43
C ALA A 324 -5.92 21.25 -19.14
N GLU A 325 -6.54 22.40 -18.89
CA GLU A 325 -6.34 23.18 -17.67
C GLU A 325 -6.85 22.45 -16.42
N LYS A 326 -7.92 21.68 -16.51
CA LYS A 326 -8.45 20.88 -15.39
C LYS A 326 -7.62 19.65 -15.06
N LEU A 327 -7.00 19.02 -16.08
CA LEU A 327 -6.19 17.81 -15.92
C LEU A 327 -4.72 18.12 -15.64
N VAL A 328 -4.20 19.23 -16.19
CA VAL A 328 -2.80 19.64 -16.18
C VAL A 328 -2.72 21.15 -15.92
N PRO A 329 -3.19 21.62 -14.74
CA PRO A 329 -3.29 23.05 -14.46
C PRO A 329 -1.94 23.76 -14.51
N GLU A 330 -1.96 25.08 -14.80
CA GLU A 330 -0.76 25.90 -14.81
C GLU A 330 -0.12 25.99 -13.43
N VAL A 331 -0.95 26.09 -12.38
CA VAL A 331 -0.48 26.10 -10.99
C VAL A 331 -0.54 24.69 -10.42
N PRO A 332 0.58 24.13 -9.96
CA PRO A 332 0.58 22.78 -9.38
C PRO A 332 -0.37 22.70 -8.19
N PRO A 333 -1.27 21.70 -8.15
CA PRO A 333 -2.26 21.56 -7.07
C PRO A 333 -1.63 21.12 -5.74
N TYR A 334 -0.40 20.67 -5.78
CA TYR A 334 0.45 20.29 -4.65
C TYR A 334 1.91 20.24 -5.13
N PRO A 335 2.93 20.36 -4.24
CA PRO A 335 4.32 20.19 -4.63
C PRO A 335 4.56 18.82 -5.25
N PHE A 336 5.31 18.76 -6.35
CA PHE A 336 5.62 17.50 -7.04
C PHE A 336 6.23 16.49 -6.06
N GLY A 337 5.84 15.22 -6.17
CA GLY A 337 6.36 14.14 -5.34
C GLY A 337 5.70 14.00 -3.95
N THR A 338 4.89 14.96 -3.50
CA THR A 338 4.19 14.90 -2.19
C THR A 338 2.95 14.02 -2.18
N LYS A 339 2.55 13.54 -3.35
CA LYS A 339 1.62 12.43 -3.57
C LYS A 339 2.30 11.41 -4.46
N ARG A 340 2.02 10.10 -4.25
CA ARG A 340 2.54 9.06 -5.14
C ARG A 340 2.10 9.35 -6.57
N CYS A 341 3.06 9.46 -7.46
CA CYS A 341 2.80 9.65 -8.89
C CYS A 341 2.26 8.34 -9.48
N PRO A 342 1.00 8.27 -9.92
CA PRO A 342 0.49 7.09 -10.61
C PRO A 342 1.23 6.90 -11.94
N LEU A 343 1.27 5.65 -12.43
CA LEU A 343 1.76 5.37 -13.78
C LEU A 343 0.60 5.26 -14.76
N GLU A 344 0.78 5.86 -15.94
CA GLU A 344 -0.24 5.89 -16.98
C GLU A 344 0.33 5.57 -18.37
N TYR A 345 -0.52 5.19 -19.30
CA TYR A 345 -0.17 4.95 -20.70
C TYR A 345 -1.12 5.63 -21.70
N THR A 346 -2.40 5.82 -21.36
CA THR A 346 -3.40 6.49 -22.21
C THR A 346 -4.41 7.31 -21.39
N TYR A 347 -4.13 7.59 -20.12
CA TYR A 347 -5.08 8.27 -19.25
C TYR A 347 -5.50 9.62 -19.79
N TYR A 348 -4.54 10.45 -20.21
CA TYR A 348 -4.83 11.80 -20.71
C TYR A 348 -5.52 11.76 -22.07
N GLU A 349 -5.13 10.86 -22.95
CA GLU A 349 -5.78 10.65 -24.25
C GLU A 349 -7.21 10.12 -24.12
N SER A 350 -7.54 9.43 -23.03
CA SER A 350 -8.91 8.95 -22.79
C SER A 350 -9.90 10.10 -22.78
N PHE A 351 -9.54 11.27 -22.31
CA PHE A 351 -10.40 12.46 -22.30
C PHE A 351 -10.56 13.13 -23.67
N ASN A 352 -9.86 12.66 -24.70
CA ASN A 352 -10.09 13.08 -26.07
C ASN A 352 -11.20 12.28 -26.79
N GLN A 353 -11.79 11.29 -26.12
CA GLN A 353 -12.88 10.46 -26.65
C GLN A 353 -14.23 11.13 -26.35
N ASP A 354 -15.16 11.07 -27.32
CA ASP A 354 -16.47 11.71 -27.22
C ASP A 354 -17.35 11.13 -26.09
N ASN A 355 -17.07 9.90 -25.64
CA ASN A 355 -17.80 9.20 -24.60
C ASN A 355 -17.22 9.43 -23.19
N VAL A 356 -16.16 10.21 -23.01
CA VAL A 356 -15.52 10.47 -21.71
C VAL A 356 -15.73 11.92 -21.30
N GLU A 357 -16.31 12.11 -20.13
CA GLU A 357 -16.55 13.43 -19.53
C GLU A 357 -15.81 13.58 -18.20
N LEU A 358 -15.16 14.72 -18.00
CA LEU A 358 -14.56 15.11 -16.73
C LEU A 358 -15.49 16.05 -15.97
N ILE A 359 -15.82 15.70 -14.73
CA ILE A 359 -16.59 16.54 -13.80
C ILE A 359 -15.66 16.99 -12.68
N ASP A 360 -15.38 18.30 -12.62
CA ASP A 360 -14.62 18.89 -11.51
C ASP A 360 -15.54 19.12 -10.32
N VAL A 361 -15.40 18.30 -9.29
CA VAL A 361 -16.25 18.39 -8.09
C VAL A 361 -15.92 19.59 -7.20
N ASN A 362 -14.88 20.37 -7.49
CA ASN A 362 -14.65 21.64 -6.82
C ASN A 362 -15.55 22.74 -7.43
N GLU A 363 -15.85 22.68 -8.73
CA GLU A 363 -16.78 23.57 -9.41
C GLU A 363 -18.23 23.12 -9.21
N THR A 364 -18.48 21.82 -9.39
CA THR A 364 -19.80 21.20 -9.30
C THR A 364 -19.76 19.99 -8.34
N PRO A 365 -19.80 20.23 -7.01
CA PRO A 365 -19.80 19.15 -6.02
C PRO A 365 -20.90 18.12 -6.25
N ILE A 366 -20.63 16.85 -5.91
CA ILE A 366 -21.66 15.83 -5.85
C ILE A 366 -22.62 16.18 -4.71
N GLU A 367 -23.90 16.37 -5.05
CA GLU A 367 -24.94 16.67 -4.07
C GLU A 367 -25.54 15.38 -3.48
N LYS A 368 -25.91 14.45 -4.35
CA LYS A 368 -26.48 13.16 -3.96
C LYS A 368 -26.45 12.15 -5.09
N VAL A 369 -26.66 10.89 -4.74
CA VAL A 369 -26.98 9.80 -5.66
C VAL A 369 -28.50 9.63 -5.71
N THR A 370 -29.02 9.31 -6.88
CA THR A 370 -30.43 8.95 -7.14
C THR A 370 -30.49 7.48 -7.54
N PRO A 371 -31.69 6.88 -7.67
CA PRO A 371 -31.82 5.53 -8.22
C PRO A 371 -31.18 5.35 -9.61
N ARG A 372 -30.98 6.42 -10.40
CA ARG A 372 -30.50 6.36 -11.78
C ARG A 372 -29.12 6.97 -12.02
N GLY A 373 -28.53 7.67 -11.04
CA GLY A 373 -27.27 8.36 -11.28
C GLY A 373 -26.84 9.32 -10.17
N ILE A 374 -26.00 10.28 -10.53
CA ILE A 374 -25.38 11.22 -9.61
C ILE A 374 -25.86 12.64 -9.95
N ILE A 375 -26.37 13.37 -8.96
CA ILE A 375 -26.72 14.80 -9.11
C ILE A 375 -25.57 15.65 -8.58
N THR A 376 -25.15 16.61 -9.39
CA THR A 376 -24.18 17.65 -9.03
C THR A 376 -24.88 18.96 -8.64
N ALA A 377 -24.18 19.87 -7.94
CA ALA A 377 -24.74 21.08 -7.36
C ALA A 377 -25.31 22.09 -8.39
N ASP A 378 -24.99 21.95 -9.66
CA ASP A 378 -25.60 22.68 -10.78
C ASP A 378 -26.99 22.12 -11.18
N GLY A 379 -27.45 21.07 -10.51
CA GLY A 379 -28.74 20.40 -10.76
C GLY A 379 -28.71 19.38 -11.89
N ARG A 380 -27.56 19.12 -12.51
CA ARG A 380 -27.41 18.11 -13.56
C ARG A 380 -27.42 16.70 -12.96
N GLU A 381 -28.24 15.81 -13.53
CA GLU A 381 -28.21 14.37 -13.25
C GLU A 381 -27.33 13.66 -14.29
N HIS A 382 -26.27 13.02 -13.83
CA HIS A 382 -25.39 12.15 -14.62
C HIS A 382 -25.96 10.74 -14.52
N GLU A 383 -26.73 10.31 -15.52
CA GLU A 383 -27.31 8.96 -15.55
C GLU A 383 -26.22 7.92 -15.77
N VAL A 384 -26.12 6.95 -14.87
CA VAL A 384 -25.12 5.86 -14.91
C VAL A 384 -25.73 4.52 -14.52
N ASP A 385 -25.13 3.45 -15.01
CA ASP A 385 -25.49 2.06 -14.69
C ASP A 385 -24.56 1.50 -13.59
N VAL A 386 -23.37 2.12 -13.45
CA VAL A 386 -22.32 1.68 -12.50
C VAL A 386 -21.66 2.89 -11.85
N ILE A 387 -21.45 2.81 -10.53
CA ILE A 387 -20.65 3.76 -9.76
C ILE A 387 -19.41 3.04 -9.21
N VAL A 388 -18.23 3.41 -9.69
CA VAL A 388 -16.94 2.94 -9.21
C VAL A 388 -16.38 3.92 -8.19
N LEU A 389 -16.26 3.47 -6.94
CA LEU A 389 -15.67 4.25 -5.86
C LEU A 389 -14.15 4.03 -5.84
N ALA A 390 -13.40 4.91 -6.50
CA ALA A 390 -11.94 4.95 -6.47
C ALA A 390 -11.44 5.94 -5.38
N THR A 391 -12.07 5.88 -4.23
CA THR A 391 -11.96 6.85 -3.12
C THR A 391 -10.82 6.55 -2.15
N GLY A 392 -10.05 5.50 -2.44
CA GLY A 392 -8.82 5.15 -1.71
C GLY A 392 -9.08 4.42 -0.41
N PHE A 393 -8.10 4.48 0.50
CA PHE A 393 -8.04 3.64 1.69
C PHE A 393 -7.77 4.48 2.95
N ASP A 394 -8.24 3.97 4.09
CA ASP A 394 -7.74 4.33 5.40
C ASP A 394 -6.39 3.61 5.59
N SER A 395 -5.35 4.24 5.05
CA SER A 395 -4.03 3.62 4.94
C SER A 395 -3.33 3.49 6.30
N PHE A 396 -2.38 2.58 6.40
CA PHE A 396 -1.50 2.30 7.54
C PHE A 396 -2.20 1.80 8.79
N THR A 397 -3.06 2.62 9.42
CA THR A 397 -3.69 2.28 10.71
C THR A 397 -5.09 1.70 10.57
N GLY A 398 -5.74 1.89 9.41
CA GLY A 398 -7.14 1.50 9.23
C GLY A 398 -7.40 0.01 9.43
N GLY A 399 -6.58 -0.86 8.83
CA GLY A 399 -6.70 -2.30 9.02
C GLY A 399 -6.44 -2.74 10.47
N LEU A 400 -5.48 -2.12 11.15
CA LEU A 400 -5.16 -2.42 12.54
C LEU A 400 -6.32 -2.04 13.47
N THR A 401 -6.96 -0.90 13.23
CA THR A 401 -8.08 -0.40 14.05
C THR A 401 -9.41 -1.09 13.76
N ASP A 402 -9.51 -1.89 12.70
CA ASP A 402 -10.67 -2.72 12.40
C ASP A 402 -10.71 -4.02 13.23
N ILE A 403 -9.58 -4.43 13.79
CA ILE A 403 -9.50 -5.56 14.70
C ILE A 403 -9.64 -5.02 16.14
N ASP A 404 -10.54 -5.60 16.95
CA ASP A 404 -10.66 -5.26 18.37
C ASP A 404 -9.48 -5.86 19.16
N VAL A 405 -8.29 -5.29 18.95
CA VAL A 405 -7.08 -5.65 19.69
C VAL A 405 -7.03 -4.84 20.98
N ARG A 406 -6.97 -5.53 22.13
CA ARG A 406 -6.87 -4.88 23.43
C ARG A 406 -5.60 -5.25 24.16
N SER A 407 -4.98 -4.20 24.70
CA SER A 407 -3.76 -4.28 25.48
C SER A 407 -4.02 -4.83 26.90
N THR A 408 -2.97 -4.91 27.67
CA THR A 408 -2.97 -5.24 29.11
C THR A 408 -3.80 -4.26 29.94
N SER A 409 -3.89 -3.00 29.52
CA SER A 409 -4.71 -1.96 30.16
C SER A 409 -6.16 -1.90 29.64
N ASP A 410 -6.59 -2.88 28.83
CA ASP A 410 -7.86 -2.93 28.12
C ASP A 410 -8.07 -1.79 27.08
N ALA A 411 -7.04 -0.97 26.82
CA ALA A 411 -7.07 0.00 25.73
C ALA A 411 -7.01 -0.70 24.37
N SER A 412 -7.80 -0.21 23.41
CA SER A 412 -7.79 -0.74 22.03
C SER A 412 -6.83 0.02 21.13
N PHE A 413 -6.40 -0.59 20.01
CA PHE A 413 -5.67 0.12 18.95
C PHE A 413 -6.45 1.34 18.46
N SER A 414 -7.77 1.23 18.32
CA SER A 414 -8.62 2.34 17.90
C SER A 414 -8.55 3.53 18.88
N GLU A 415 -8.42 3.28 20.17
CA GLU A 415 -8.27 4.32 21.19
C GLU A 415 -6.88 4.94 21.17
N VAL A 416 -5.83 4.11 21.09
CA VAL A 416 -4.43 4.57 21.09
C VAL A 416 -4.13 5.38 19.84
N PHE A 417 -4.53 4.90 18.67
CA PHE A 417 -4.26 5.59 17.39
C PHE A 417 -5.21 6.77 17.10
N ARG A 418 -6.18 7.05 17.95
CA ARG A 418 -7.05 8.23 17.82
C ARG A 418 -6.27 9.55 17.89
N GLY A 419 -5.22 9.59 18.70
CA GLY A 419 -4.33 10.74 18.86
C GLY A 419 -3.23 10.83 17.80
N GLY A 420 -3.17 9.89 16.89
CA GLY A 420 -2.11 9.71 15.88
C GLY A 420 -1.43 8.36 16.02
N ALA A 421 -0.67 7.97 14.99
CA ALA A 421 0.11 6.75 15.05
C ALA A 421 1.26 6.88 16.06
N ARG A 422 1.45 5.87 16.85
CA ARG A 422 2.54 5.75 17.82
C ARG A 422 3.18 4.37 17.70
N THR A 423 4.45 4.35 17.36
CA THR A 423 5.23 3.11 17.25
C THR A 423 6.69 3.36 17.65
N THR A 424 7.38 2.31 18.02
CA THR A 424 8.85 2.28 18.10
C THR A 424 9.38 1.64 16.83
N LEU A 425 10.17 2.39 16.04
CA LEU A 425 10.75 1.97 14.76
C LEU A 425 9.74 1.46 13.72
N GLY A 426 8.44 1.81 13.82
CA GLY A 426 7.41 1.21 12.98
C GLY A 426 7.19 -0.28 13.23
N ARG A 427 7.69 -0.83 14.37
CA ARG A 427 7.68 -2.26 14.69
C ARG A 427 6.68 -2.67 15.74
N ALA A 428 6.47 -1.85 16.76
CA ALA A 428 5.56 -2.16 17.86
C ALA A 428 4.99 -0.89 18.45
N THR A 429 3.91 -1.04 19.20
CA THR A 429 3.22 0.03 19.94
C THR A 429 3.29 -0.28 21.44
N ALA A 430 3.62 0.71 22.25
CA ALA A 430 3.69 0.57 23.71
C ALA A 430 2.33 0.15 24.30
N GLY A 431 2.38 -0.75 25.28
CA GLY A 431 1.19 -1.34 25.89
C GLY A 431 0.58 -2.52 25.12
N PHE A 432 1.18 -2.94 23.99
CA PHE A 432 0.75 -4.12 23.21
C PHE A 432 1.90 -5.12 23.08
N PRO A 433 2.19 -5.89 24.14
CA PRO A 433 3.30 -6.85 24.14
C PRO A 433 3.13 -7.89 23.04
N ASN A 434 4.26 -8.37 22.51
CA ASN A 434 4.30 -9.45 21.53
C ASN A 434 3.52 -9.20 20.22
N ILE A 435 3.16 -7.93 19.93
CA ILE A 435 2.69 -7.51 18.60
C ILE A 435 3.85 -6.84 17.88
N LEU A 436 4.14 -7.33 16.67
CA LEU A 436 5.17 -6.77 15.82
C LEU A 436 4.63 -6.51 14.41
N TYR A 437 5.01 -5.37 13.83
CA TYR A 437 4.63 -4.96 12.49
C TYR A 437 5.77 -5.16 11.49
N VAL A 438 5.39 -5.43 10.24
CA VAL A 438 6.26 -5.32 9.06
C VAL A 438 5.49 -4.49 8.05
N TYR A 439 6.12 -3.49 7.45
CA TYR A 439 5.47 -2.55 6.54
C TYR A 439 4.32 -1.77 7.23
N GLY A 440 4.54 -1.49 8.52
CA GLY A 440 3.56 -0.85 9.40
C GLY A 440 3.59 0.69 9.34
N PRO A 441 2.73 1.35 10.16
CA PRO A 441 2.77 2.79 10.28
C PRO A 441 4.12 3.27 10.82
N GLN A 442 4.61 4.40 10.30
CA GLN A 442 5.89 5.02 10.67
C GLN A 442 7.14 4.23 10.25
N SER A 443 7.01 3.21 9.40
CA SER A 443 8.13 2.59 8.67
C SER A 443 8.23 3.18 7.24
N PRO A 444 9.27 2.86 6.43
CA PRO A 444 9.43 3.40 5.07
C PRO A 444 8.26 3.15 4.14
N SER A 445 7.58 2.05 4.32
CA SER A 445 6.33 1.60 3.66
C SER A 445 6.02 2.27 2.31
N ALA A 446 5.33 3.41 2.29
CA ALA A 446 4.85 4.06 1.06
C ALA A 446 5.95 4.62 0.14
N PHE A 447 7.15 4.86 0.65
CA PHE A 447 8.31 5.31 -0.13
C PHE A 447 9.19 4.14 -0.57
N CYS A 448 9.01 2.97 0.01
CA CYS A 448 9.80 1.80 -0.27
C CYS A 448 9.03 0.80 -1.15
N ASN A 449 9.76 0.10 -2.01
CA ASN A 449 9.21 -1.04 -2.74
C ASN A 449 8.67 -2.09 -1.76
N GLY A 450 7.41 -2.48 -1.93
CA GLY A 450 6.69 -3.35 -0.99
C GLY A 450 7.40 -4.67 -0.67
N PRO A 451 7.77 -5.51 -1.67
CA PRO A 451 8.51 -6.74 -1.42
C PRO A 451 9.86 -6.53 -0.74
N THR A 452 10.63 -5.51 -1.15
CA THR A 452 11.92 -5.18 -0.53
C THR A 452 11.76 -4.87 0.95
N CYS A 453 10.83 -4.01 1.31
CA CYS A 453 10.58 -3.68 2.71
C CYS A 453 9.98 -4.85 3.49
N ALA A 454 9.10 -5.65 2.87
CA ALA A 454 8.55 -6.85 3.50
C ALA A 454 9.64 -7.83 3.95
N GLU A 455 10.71 -7.98 3.16
CA GLU A 455 11.86 -8.82 3.50
C GLU A 455 12.79 -8.14 4.51
N LEU A 456 13.31 -6.94 4.21
CA LEU A 456 14.32 -6.29 5.06
C LEU A 456 13.77 -5.88 6.44
N GLU A 457 12.52 -5.45 6.48
CA GLU A 457 11.83 -5.21 7.73
C GLU A 457 11.47 -6.52 8.43
N GLY A 458 11.08 -7.52 7.64
CA GLY A 458 10.74 -8.86 8.13
C GLY A 458 11.90 -9.56 8.80
N ASP A 459 13.11 -9.42 8.28
CA ASP A 459 14.33 -10.01 8.85
C ASP A 459 14.57 -9.51 10.27
N TRP A 460 14.36 -8.22 10.55
CA TRP A 460 14.50 -7.70 11.93
C TRP A 460 13.53 -8.39 12.90
N VAL A 461 12.28 -8.64 12.48
CA VAL A 461 11.29 -9.34 13.31
C VAL A 461 11.72 -10.79 13.54
N ILE A 462 12.16 -11.47 12.49
CA ILE A 462 12.62 -12.87 12.56
C ILE A 462 13.82 -13.00 13.48
N ASP A 463 14.83 -12.14 13.31
CA ASP A 463 16.04 -12.14 14.13
C ASP A 463 15.72 -11.87 15.61
N CYS A 464 14.78 -10.97 15.88
CA CYS A 464 14.29 -10.69 17.23
C CYS A 464 13.63 -11.93 17.85
N LEU A 465 12.73 -12.61 17.13
CA LEU A 465 12.06 -13.82 17.64
C LEU A 465 13.04 -14.98 17.85
N VAL A 466 14.04 -15.13 16.99
CA VAL A 466 15.13 -16.11 17.17
C VAL A 466 15.95 -15.77 18.42
N TYR A 467 16.38 -14.52 18.58
CA TYR A 467 17.10 -14.06 19.76
C TYR A 467 16.31 -14.32 21.05
N MET A 468 15.03 -14.01 21.08
CA MET A 468 14.17 -14.25 22.23
C MET A 468 14.10 -15.75 22.58
N ARG A 469 13.87 -16.60 21.59
CA ARG A 469 13.83 -18.06 21.77
C ARG A 469 15.15 -18.62 22.32
N GLU A 470 16.28 -18.19 21.77
CA GLU A 470 17.61 -18.63 22.20
C GLU A 470 17.96 -18.20 23.62
N ASN A 471 17.38 -17.08 24.09
CA ASN A 471 17.60 -16.55 25.43
C ASN A 471 16.45 -16.89 26.41
N GLY A 472 15.47 -17.70 26.01
CA GLY A 472 14.35 -18.11 26.86
C GLY A 472 13.39 -16.96 27.22
N LEU A 473 13.35 -15.91 26.40
CA LEU A 473 12.50 -14.74 26.59
C LEU A 473 11.13 -14.97 25.95
N THR A 474 10.08 -14.50 26.61
CA THR A 474 8.69 -14.77 26.18
C THR A 474 7.87 -13.51 25.92
N ARG A 475 8.42 -12.33 26.25
CA ARG A 475 7.74 -11.05 26.11
C ARG A 475 8.68 -10.02 25.48
N ILE A 476 8.19 -9.29 24.51
CA ILE A 476 8.78 -8.06 23.97
C ILE A 476 7.72 -6.96 23.98
N GLU A 477 8.10 -5.78 24.42
CA GLU A 477 7.20 -4.64 24.49
C GLU A 477 7.97 -3.34 24.21
N ALA A 478 7.45 -2.48 23.33
CA ALA A 478 7.99 -1.14 23.10
C ALA A 478 7.85 -0.29 24.37
N THR A 479 8.83 0.56 24.66
CA THR A 479 8.72 1.51 25.77
C THR A 479 8.03 2.79 25.32
N PRO A 480 7.24 3.44 26.19
CA PRO A 480 6.62 4.73 25.88
C PRO A 480 7.63 5.81 25.51
N GLU A 481 8.81 5.78 26.16
CA GLU A 481 9.91 6.74 25.91
C GLU A 481 10.47 6.58 24.49
N ALA A 482 10.72 5.33 24.06
CA ALA A 482 11.23 5.07 22.70
C ALA A 482 10.17 5.36 21.63
N GLU A 483 8.90 5.18 21.94
CA GLU A 483 7.78 5.54 21.08
C GLU A 483 7.71 7.06 20.85
N GLU A 484 7.88 7.86 21.92
CA GLU A 484 7.91 9.32 21.82
C GLU A 484 9.17 9.80 21.09
N GLU A 485 10.36 9.25 21.40
CA GLU A 485 11.60 9.57 20.67
C GLU A 485 11.49 9.27 19.16
N TRP A 486 10.85 8.16 18.80
CA TRP A 486 10.61 7.82 17.39
C TRP A 486 9.64 8.78 16.73
N HIS A 487 8.58 9.17 17.44
CA HIS A 487 7.63 10.16 16.96
C HIS A 487 8.30 11.53 16.73
N ASP A 488 9.07 12.02 17.68
CA ASP A 488 9.78 13.30 17.58
C ASP A 488 10.80 13.29 16.42
N HIS A 489 11.48 12.16 16.22
CA HIS A 489 12.36 11.96 15.08
C HIS A 489 11.61 12.08 13.75
N LEU A 490 10.46 11.43 13.62
CA LEU A 490 9.60 11.52 12.43
C LEU A 490 9.06 12.93 12.18
N GLU A 491 8.56 13.59 13.23
CA GLU A 491 8.06 14.97 13.12
C GLU A 491 9.18 15.92 12.65
N THR A 492 10.40 15.74 13.16
CA THR A 492 11.57 16.53 12.75
C THR A 492 11.89 16.31 11.27
N LEU A 493 11.91 15.06 10.81
CA LEU A 493 12.16 14.76 9.41
C LEU A 493 11.01 15.28 8.52
N ALA A 494 9.75 15.06 8.92
CA ALA A 494 8.58 15.48 8.15
C ALA A 494 8.54 17.00 8.00
N ALA A 495 8.85 17.77 9.06
CA ALA A 495 8.87 19.23 9.05
C ALA A 495 9.90 19.80 8.08
N ALA A 496 10.98 19.07 7.80
CA ALA A 496 12.01 19.46 6.84
C ALA A 496 11.59 19.21 5.38
N THR A 497 10.46 18.52 5.14
CA THR A 497 10.01 18.14 3.80
C THR A 497 8.84 18.98 3.29
N THR A 498 8.53 18.84 2.02
CA THR A 498 7.35 19.45 1.37
C THR A 498 6.05 18.66 1.61
N PHE A 499 6.09 17.46 2.20
CA PHE A 499 4.89 16.63 2.45
C PHE A 499 3.79 17.35 3.25
N PRO A 500 4.09 18.13 4.30
CA PRO A 500 3.08 18.86 5.05
C PRO A 500 2.29 19.89 4.21
N LEU A 501 2.78 20.27 3.03
CA LEU A 501 2.09 21.21 2.14
C LEU A 501 0.97 20.56 1.33
N ALA A 502 0.90 19.21 1.28
CA ALA A 502 -0.09 18.48 0.50
C ALA A 502 -1.17 17.83 1.36
N ASN A 503 -2.42 17.85 0.87
CA ASN A 503 -3.48 17.01 1.40
C ASN A 503 -3.42 15.64 0.73
N SER A 504 -2.60 14.73 1.29
CA SER A 504 -2.38 13.38 0.76
C SER A 504 -2.67 12.31 1.81
N TRP A 505 -2.84 11.07 1.36
CA TRP A 505 -2.95 9.92 2.26
C TRP A 505 -1.65 9.64 3.04
N TYR A 506 -0.49 10.10 2.55
CA TYR A 506 0.75 10.12 3.33
C TYR A 506 0.61 10.91 4.64
N MET A 507 -0.13 12.02 4.57
CA MET A 507 -0.39 12.92 5.70
C MET A 507 -1.70 12.56 6.44
N ASN A 508 -2.29 11.38 6.20
CA ASN A 508 -3.58 10.98 6.77
C ASN A 508 -4.74 11.97 6.47
N ALA A 509 -4.54 12.86 5.49
CA ALA A 509 -5.48 13.96 5.19
C ALA A 509 -6.71 13.52 4.37
N ASN A 510 -6.75 12.28 3.94
CA ASN A 510 -7.86 11.70 3.18
C ASN A 510 -8.93 11.05 4.09
N VAL A 511 -8.65 10.88 5.39
CA VAL A 511 -9.57 10.27 6.37
C VAL A 511 -10.13 11.33 7.29
N PRO A 512 -11.44 11.65 7.21
CA PRO A 512 -12.06 12.66 8.07
C PRO A 512 -11.91 12.31 9.57
N GLY A 513 -11.52 13.29 10.36
CA GLY A 513 -11.41 13.16 11.82
C GLY A 513 -10.12 12.52 12.33
N LYS A 514 -9.24 12.03 11.49
CA LYS A 514 -7.90 11.58 11.90
C LYS A 514 -6.92 12.74 12.02
N LYS A 515 -5.93 12.58 12.92
CA LYS A 515 -4.81 13.52 13.04
C LYS A 515 -4.05 13.59 11.71
N ARG A 516 -3.75 14.80 11.27
CA ARG A 516 -2.90 15.02 10.10
C ARG A 516 -1.44 14.92 10.51
N GLU A 517 -0.77 13.87 10.05
CA GLU A 517 0.63 13.55 10.34
C GLU A 517 1.21 12.70 9.21
N LEU A 518 2.53 12.69 9.06
CA LEU A 518 3.19 11.80 8.09
C LEU A 518 3.28 10.39 8.65
N LEU A 519 2.65 9.44 7.97
CA LEU A 519 2.54 8.04 8.42
C LEU A 519 3.63 7.11 7.87
N ALA A 520 4.45 7.59 6.92
CA ALA A 520 5.57 6.86 6.37
C ALA A 520 6.89 7.52 6.76
N TYR A 521 7.95 6.73 6.95
CA TYR A 521 9.28 7.23 7.31
C TYR A 521 9.94 7.96 6.13
N PRO A 522 10.22 9.27 6.22
CA PRO A 522 10.69 10.05 5.06
C PRO A 522 12.21 10.05 4.88
N GLY A 523 12.98 9.43 5.81
CA GLY A 523 14.43 9.42 5.76
C GLY A 523 15.05 8.42 4.77
N GLY A 524 14.21 7.66 4.05
CA GLY A 524 14.65 6.62 3.13
C GLY A 524 15.07 5.32 3.83
N LEU A 525 15.14 4.26 3.03
CA LEU A 525 15.41 2.90 3.53
C LEU A 525 16.78 2.77 4.22
N PRO A 526 17.90 3.33 3.69
CA PRO A 526 19.21 3.16 4.33
C PRO A 526 19.28 3.74 5.75
N MET A 527 18.77 4.95 5.96
CA MET A 527 18.73 5.59 7.28
C MET A 527 17.84 4.81 8.26
N TYR A 528 16.71 4.31 7.78
CA TYR A 528 15.81 3.50 8.59
C TYR A 528 16.46 2.18 9.04
N LEU A 529 17.10 1.46 8.12
CA LEU A 529 17.80 0.22 8.43
C LEU A 529 18.94 0.44 9.43
N GLU A 530 19.61 1.59 9.36
CA GLU A 530 20.65 1.94 10.36
C GLU A 530 20.03 2.11 11.75
N LYS A 531 18.88 2.80 11.89
CA LYS A 531 18.15 2.90 13.16
C LYS A 531 17.74 1.53 13.71
N CYS A 532 17.29 0.63 12.83
CA CYS A 532 16.97 -0.74 13.21
C CYS A 532 18.24 -1.51 13.69
N ARG A 533 19.38 -1.36 13.02
CA ARG A 533 20.66 -1.96 13.42
C ARG A 533 21.15 -1.42 14.76
N GLU A 534 21.09 -0.09 14.97
CA GLU A 534 21.41 0.54 16.25
C GLU A 534 20.63 -0.08 17.41
N SER A 535 19.32 -0.30 17.23
CA SER A 535 18.48 -0.97 18.23
C SER A 535 18.99 -2.38 18.55
N VAL A 536 19.26 -3.20 17.53
CA VAL A 536 19.73 -4.58 17.69
C VAL A 536 21.08 -4.63 18.41
N ILE A 537 22.07 -3.82 17.98
CA ILE A 537 23.43 -3.79 18.57
C ILE A 537 23.39 -3.43 20.06
N ASN A 538 22.41 -2.58 20.45
CA ASN A 538 22.21 -2.17 21.83
C ASN A 538 21.19 -3.07 22.57
N GLY A 539 21.05 -4.34 22.18
CA GLY A 539 20.19 -5.32 22.86
C GLY A 539 18.69 -5.07 22.66
N TYR A 540 18.29 -4.65 21.47
CA TYR A 540 16.94 -4.21 21.12
C TYR A 540 16.52 -2.96 21.90
N ALA A 541 17.41 -1.95 21.96
CA ALA A 541 17.09 -0.68 22.60
C ALA A 541 15.77 -0.10 22.07
N GLY A 542 14.94 0.43 22.97
CA GLY A 542 13.58 0.85 22.71
C GLY A 542 12.53 -0.20 23.06
N PHE A 543 12.96 -1.41 23.42
CA PHE A 543 12.10 -2.52 23.82
C PHE A 543 12.53 -3.12 25.16
N VAL A 544 11.57 -3.59 25.95
CA VAL A 544 11.79 -4.44 27.12
C VAL A 544 11.56 -5.88 26.68
N LEU A 545 12.58 -6.71 26.86
CA LEU A 545 12.53 -8.14 26.60
C LEU A 545 12.61 -8.91 27.93
N SER A 546 11.69 -9.85 28.19
CA SER A 546 11.64 -10.63 29.43
C SER A 546 11.16 -12.09 29.22
#